data_88861a335f432f0f32cf69c39cd58c4b
#
_entry.id   88861a335f432f0f32cf69c39cd58c4b
#
_cell.length_a   1.000
_cell.length_b   1.000
_cell.length_c   1.000
_cell.angle_alpha   90.00
_cell.angle_beta   90.00
_cell.angle_gamma   90.00
#
_symmetry.space_group_name_H-M   'P 1'
#
loop_
_entity.id
_entity.type
_entity.pdbx_description
1 polymer ?
#
loop_
_entity_poly.entity_id
_entity_poly.type
_entity_poly.pdbx_seq_one_letter_code
_entity_poly.pdbx_strand_id
1 'polypeptide(L)'
;MKIRLFIKPYCGWCHKAQRWLDERGIQYETLDVIADAKAMAEMVKLSGQTFAPVIEVDGQILADFGPEELAKFWEKFLATDGHK
;
A
#
# COMPACT_ATOMS: atom_id res chain seq x y z
N MET A 1 2.86 13.56 -3.49
CA MET A 1 2.44 12.17 -3.75
C MET A 1 1.60 11.68 -2.58
N LYS A 2 0.41 11.24 -2.87
CA LYS A 2 -0.50 10.76 -1.83
C LYS A 2 -0.45 9.24 -1.76
N ILE A 3 -0.10 8.71 -0.60
CA ILE A 3 0.08 7.28 -0.41
C ILE A 3 -0.77 6.82 0.76
N ARG A 4 -1.60 5.80 0.53
CA ARG A 4 -2.41 5.18 1.57
C ARG A 4 -2.10 3.69 1.61
N LEU A 5 -1.79 3.17 2.80
CA LEU A 5 -1.53 1.77 3.01
C LEU A 5 -2.63 1.17 3.90
N PHE A 6 -3.37 0.23 3.34
CA PHE A 6 -4.44 -0.46 4.06
C PHE A 6 -3.87 -1.72 4.68
N ILE A 7 -4.04 -1.87 5.99
CA ILE A 7 -3.42 -2.95 6.75
C ILE A 7 -4.42 -3.65 7.67
N LYS A 8 -3.99 -4.84 8.15
CA LYS A 8 -4.60 -5.52 9.28
C LYS A 8 -3.54 -5.62 10.36
N PRO A 9 -3.88 -5.39 11.64
CA PRO A 9 -2.84 -5.32 12.70
C PRO A 9 -2.02 -6.59 12.88
N TYR A 10 -2.61 -7.75 12.59
CA TYR A 10 -1.95 -9.03 12.75
C TYR A 10 -1.35 -9.58 11.45
N CYS A 11 -1.19 -8.75 10.46
CA CYS A 11 -0.73 -9.17 9.14
C CYS A 11 0.79 -8.97 9.03
N GLY A 12 1.52 -10.08 8.91
CA GLY A 12 2.97 -10.02 8.79
C GLY A 12 3.44 -9.31 7.53
N TRP A 13 2.75 -9.54 6.42
CA TRP A 13 3.07 -8.88 5.17
C TRP A 13 2.82 -7.37 5.23
N CYS A 14 1.81 -6.95 5.99
CA CYS A 14 1.55 -5.54 6.21
C CYS A 14 2.71 -4.89 6.96
N HIS A 15 3.23 -5.57 7.99
CA HIS A 15 4.35 -5.05 8.75
C HIS A 15 5.61 -4.95 7.88
N LYS A 16 5.82 -5.91 6.99
CA LYS A 16 6.95 -5.87 6.06
C LYS A 16 6.82 -4.70 5.09
N ALA A 17 5.62 -4.44 4.62
CA ALA A 17 5.38 -3.30 3.75
C ALA A 17 5.66 -1.98 4.47
N GLN A 18 5.19 -1.86 5.71
CA GLN A 18 5.44 -0.66 6.51
C GLN A 18 6.92 -0.46 6.72
N ARG A 19 7.65 -1.52 7.05
CA ARG A 19 9.10 -1.43 7.25
C ARG A 19 9.80 -0.98 5.98
N TRP A 20 9.40 -1.54 4.83
CA TRP A 20 10.00 -1.17 3.55
C TRP A 20 9.84 0.33 3.27
N LEU A 21 8.66 0.85 3.51
CA LEU A 21 8.38 2.27 3.31
C LEU A 21 9.15 3.15 4.30
N ASP A 22 9.14 2.73 5.58
CA ASP A 22 9.80 3.49 6.65
C ASP A 22 11.31 3.59 6.42
N GLU A 23 11.92 2.49 5.99
CA GLU A 23 13.36 2.46 5.75
C GLU A 23 13.79 3.41 4.65
N ARG A 24 12.87 3.75 3.75
CA ARG A 24 13.15 4.65 2.64
C ARG A 24 12.68 6.06 2.87
N GLY A 25 12.19 6.34 4.07
CA GLY A 25 11.71 7.67 4.43
C GLY A 25 10.47 8.10 3.67
N ILE A 26 9.70 7.15 3.16
CA ILE A 26 8.47 7.43 2.42
C ILE A 26 7.35 7.68 3.41
N GLN A 27 6.65 8.80 3.26
CA GLN A 27 5.53 9.12 4.13
C GLN A 27 4.24 8.60 3.52
N TYR A 28 3.40 8.03 4.37
CA TYR A 28 2.15 7.41 3.92
C TYR A 28 1.13 7.43 5.05
N GLU A 29 -0.13 7.35 4.67
CA GLU A 29 -1.23 7.22 5.63
C GLU A 29 -1.53 5.74 5.84
N THR A 30 -1.61 5.31 7.08
CA THR A 30 -1.95 3.93 7.43
C THR A 30 -3.42 3.83 7.79
N LEU A 31 -4.11 2.87 7.18
CA LEU A 31 -5.54 2.66 7.44
C LEU A 31 -5.74 1.22 7.89
N ASP A 32 -6.21 1.07 9.14
CA ASP A 32 -6.50 -0.23 9.75
C ASP A 32 -7.91 -0.65 9.37
N VAL A 33 -8.03 -1.62 8.47
CA VAL A 33 -9.33 -2.02 7.93
C VAL A 33 -10.14 -2.87 8.91
N ILE A 34 -9.51 -3.35 9.98
CA ILE A 34 -10.24 -4.07 11.03
C ILE A 34 -10.88 -3.08 11.99
N ALA A 35 -10.16 -2.03 12.34
CA ALA A 35 -10.64 -1.01 13.27
C ALA A 35 -11.63 -0.05 12.62
N ASP A 36 -11.55 0.12 11.31
CA ASP A 36 -12.35 1.12 10.58
C ASP A 36 -13.07 0.47 9.41
N ALA A 37 -14.38 0.32 9.54
CA ALA A 37 -15.22 -0.30 8.49
C ALA A 37 -15.21 0.51 7.20
N LYS A 38 -15.04 1.82 7.28
CA LYS A 38 -14.95 2.67 6.09
C LYS A 38 -13.66 2.38 5.33
N ALA A 39 -12.57 2.15 6.05
CA ALA A 39 -11.30 1.80 5.44
C ALA A 39 -11.39 0.45 4.74
N MET A 40 -12.07 -0.53 5.35
CA MET A 40 -12.29 -1.83 4.70
C MET A 40 -13.10 -1.67 3.41
N ALA A 41 -14.18 -0.89 3.45
CA ALA A 41 -15.00 -0.66 2.27
C ALA A 41 -14.20 0.00 1.16
N GLU A 42 -13.34 0.95 1.51
CA GLU A 42 -12.49 1.65 0.56
C GLU A 42 -11.48 0.68 -0.07
N MET A 43 -10.86 -0.16 0.75
CA MET A 43 -9.90 -1.16 0.26
C MET A 43 -10.56 -2.11 -0.73
N VAL A 44 -11.76 -2.59 -0.42
CA VAL A 44 -12.50 -3.49 -1.31
C VAL A 44 -12.86 -2.78 -2.61
N LYS A 45 -13.29 -1.52 -2.51
CA LYS A 45 -13.64 -0.73 -3.68
C LYS A 45 -12.44 -0.56 -4.62
N LEU A 46 -11.27 -0.30 -4.06
CA LEU A 46 -10.07 -0.03 -4.85
C LEU A 46 -9.43 -1.30 -5.39
N SER A 47 -9.41 -2.38 -4.62
CA SER A 47 -8.67 -3.59 -4.96
C SER A 47 -9.53 -4.76 -5.40
N GLY A 48 -10.83 -4.72 -5.11
CA GLY A 48 -11.73 -5.81 -5.41
C GLY A 48 -11.58 -7.00 -4.48
N GLN A 49 -10.88 -6.84 -3.37
CA GLN A 49 -10.63 -7.95 -2.45
C GLN A 49 -10.56 -7.48 -1.01
N THR A 50 -10.59 -8.43 -0.06
CA THR A 50 -10.57 -8.14 1.37
C THR A 50 -9.21 -8.45 2.01
N PHE A 51 -8.21 -8.80 1.22
CA PHE A 51 -6.89 -9.15 1.72
C PHE A 51 -6.00 -7.93 1.84
N ALA A 52 -5.21 -7.88 2.89
CA ALA A 52 -4.20 -6.85 3.12
C ALA A 52 -2.82 -7.45 2.88
N PRO A 53 -1.81 -6.67 2.55
CA PRO A 53 -1.86 -5.22 2.39
C PRO A 53 -2.36 -4.77 1.03
N VAL A 54 -2.86 -3.54 0.97
CA VAL A 54 -3.18 -2.85 -0.29
C VAL A 54 -2.57 -1.47 -0.19
N ILE A 55 -1.87 -1.03 -1.23
CA ILE A 55 -1.29 0.30 -1.26
C ILE A 55 -1.84 1.07 -2.45
N GLU A 56 -2.16 2.33 -2.20
CA GLU A 56 -2.60 3.26 -3.25
C GLU A 56 -1.58 4.40 -3.33
N VAL A 57 -1.03 4.61 -4.51
CA VAL A 57 -0.08 5.69 -4.76
C VAL A 57 -0.62 6.54 -5.89
N ASP A 58 -1.13 7.72 -5.55
CA ASP A 58 -1.71 8.65 -6.52
C ASP A 58 -2.72 7.97 -7.46
N GLY A 59 -3.58 7.13 -6.89
CA GLY A 59 -4.63 6.45 -7.63
C GLY A 59 -4.23 5.10 -8.23
N GLN A 60 -2.96 4.74 -8.18
CA GLN A 60 -2.51 3.42 -8.65
C GLN A 60 -2.51 2.44 -7.50
N ILE A 61 -3.01 1.23 -7.75
CA ILE A 61 -3.27 0.24 -6.71
C ILE A 61 -2.37 -0.98 -6.88
N LEU A 62 -1.76 -1.42 -5.78
CA LEU A 62 -1.09 -2.70 -5.70
C LEU A 62 -1.71 -3.46 -4.54
N ALA A 63 -2.13 -4.70 -4.78
CA ALA A 63 -2.85 -5.49 -3.78
C ALA A 63 -2.14 -6.82 -3.56
N ASP A 64 -2.25 -7.34 -2.33
CA ASP A 64 -1.77 -8.67 -1.97
C ASP A 64 -0.30 -8.85 -2.35
N PHE A 65 0.55 -7.99 -1.81
CA PHE A 65 1.96 -7.91 -2.22
C PHE A 65 2.90 -8.12 -1.04
N GLY A 66 4.14 -8.53 -1.39
CA GLY A 66 5.25 -8.52 -0.45
C GLY A 66 6.23 -7.41 -0.81
N PRO A 67 7.37 -7.32 -0.08
CA PRO A 67 8.36 -6.27 -0.35
C PRO A 67 8.93 -6.30 -1.77
N GLU A 68 9.07 -7.48 -2.37
CA GLU A 68 9.60 -7.58 -3.72
C GLU A 68 8.66 -6.97 -4.74
N GLU A 69 7.37 -7.28 -4.64
CA GLU A 69 6.36 -6.70 -5.52
C GLU A 69 6.25 -5.21 -5.29
N LEU A 70 6.35 -4.78 -4.04
CA LEU A 70 6.30 -3.36 -3.72
C LEU A 70 7.47 -2.61 -4.34
N ALA A 71 8.68 -3.20 -4.29
CA ALA A 71 9.85 -2.59 -4.89
C ALA A 71 9.69 -2.43 -6.40
N LYS A 72 9.17 -3.46 -7.06
CA LYS A 72 8.93 -3.40 -8.51
C LYS A 72 7.88 -2.37 -8.88
N PHE A 73 6.81 -2.30 -8.09
CA PHE A 73 5.77 -1.31 -8.26
C PHE A 73 6.35 0.10 -8.17
N TRP A 74 7.22 0.30 -7.19
CA TRP A 74 7.86 1.59 -6.95
C TRP A 74 8.79 1.98 -8.09
N GLU A 75 9.54 0.99 -8.63
CA GLU A 75 10.43 1.24 -9.77
C GLU A 75 9.67 1.75 -10.98
N LYS A 76 8.54 1.11 -11.28
CA LYS A 76 7.70 1.54 -12.40
C LYS A 76 7.22 2.96 -12.20
N PHE A 77 6.83 3.28 -10.98
CA PHE A 77 6.31 4.57 -10.64
C PHE A 77 7.38 5.65 -10.80
N LEU A 78 8.57 5.37 -10.27
CA LEU A 78 9.70 6.30 -10.37
C LEU A 78 10.20 6.45 -11.81
N ALA A 79 10.19 5.36 -12.57
CA ALA A 79 10.59 5.40 -13.97
C ALA A 79 9.69 6.32 -14.77
N THR A 80 8.38 6.27 -14.50
CA THR A 80 7.42 7.16 -15.13
C THR A 80 7.71 8.62 -14.77
N ASP A 81 7.99 8.87 -13.48
CA ASP A 81 8.35 10.20 -13.02
C ASP A 81 9.66 10.68 -13.61
N GLY A 82 10.61 9.77 -13.75
CA GLY A 82 11.93 10.09 -14.22
C GLY A 82 12.00 10.60 -15.65
N HIS A 83 10.93 10.44 -16.40
CA HIS A 83 10.87 10.86 -17.79
C HIS A 83 10.38 12.29 -17.98
N LYS A 84 10.13 12.95 -16.89
CA LYS A 84 9.62 14.34 -16.95
C LYS A 84 10.73 15.40 -17.02
#